data_0f8a2dd2a84b99bb06f86b395c97d269
#
_entry.id   0f8a2dd2a84b99bb06f86b395c97d269
#
_cell.length_a   1.000
_cell.length_b   1.000
_cell.length_c   1.000
_cell.angle_alpha   90.00
_cell.angle_beta   90.00
_cell.angle_gamma   90.00
#
_symmetry.space_group_name_H-M   'P 1'
#
loop_
_entity.id
_entity.type
_entity.pdbx_description
1 polymer ?
#
loop_
_entity_poly.entity_id
_entity_poly.type
_entity_poly.pdbx_seq_one_letter_code
_entity_poly.pdbx_strand_id
1 'polypeptide(L)'
;MQAACTHCGTEHVLKDTDVGTHPKVQFRCSKCGRPTVVENKRRVESTMVISPLPGFARANTAGASSLLLDDDDTSKLPAHKNVVLTIISGPGKGATHRLFKSRVILGRDGADIDLNDAEVSRHHCILEVRGEYVHLRDLDSTNGTFYEEERARAAMLSNGSEFRVGVTVLRLTIEPA
;
A
#
# COMPACT_ATOMS: atom_id res chain seq x y z
N MET A 1 27.01 0.67 10.12
CA MET A 1 26.32 1.65 11.00
C MET A 1 26.44 1.17 12.43
N GLN A 2 26.69 2.08 13.40
CA GLN A 2 26.71 1.74 14.82
C GLN A 2 25.32 1.98 15.42
N ALA A 3 24.85 1.05 16.24
CA ALA A 3 23.55 1.11 16.89
C ALA A 3 23.62 0.59 18.31
N ALA A 4 23.11 1.34 19.27
CA ALA A 4 23.08 0.95 20.67
C ALA A 4 21.78 0.17 20.98
N CYS A 5 21.89 -0.90 21.76
CA CYS A 5 20.74 -1.65 22.24
C CYS A 5 19.92 -0.78 23.22
N THR A 6 18.63 -0.62 22.96
CA THR A 6 17.71 0.16 23.81
C THR A 6 17.48 -0.44 25.19
N HIS A 7 17.86 -1.72 25.41
CA HIS A 7 17.65 -2.42 26.68
C HIS A 7 18.89 -2.51 27.58
N CYS A 8 20.09 -2.60 26.99
CA CYS A 8 21.33 -2.78 27.79
C CYS A 8 22.46 -1.83 27.40
N GLY A 9 22.23 -0.89 26.49
CA GLY A 9 23.18 0.11 26.05
C GLY A 9 24.39 -0.42 25.26
N THR A 10 24.46 -1.72 24.97
CA THR A 10 25.60 -2.30 24.25
C THR A 10 25.57 -1.84 22.79
N GLU A 11 26.70 -1.35 22.31
CA GLU A 11 26.88 -0.94 20.92
C GLU A 11 27.10 -2.15 20.00
N HIS A 12 26.44 -2.14 18.86
CA HIS A 12 26.55 -3.15 17.80
C HIS A 12 26.91 -2.47 16.49
N VAL A 13 27.82 -3.08 15.74
CA VAL A 13 28.16 -2.67 14.38
C VAL A 13 27.29 -3.49 13.41
N LEU A 14 26.29 -2.84 12.83
CA LEU A 14 25.44 -3.43 11.80
C LEU A 14 26.08 -3.26 10.43
N LYS A 15 26.16 -4.35 9.66
CA LYS A 15 26.68 -4.31 8.28
C LYS A 15 25.66 -3.63 7.38
N ASP A 16 26.13 -2.98 6.31
CA ASP A 16 25.27 -2.26 5.39
C ASP A 16 24.28 -3.20 4.65
N THR A 17 24.64 -4.48 4.53
CA THR A 17 23.76 -5.55 4.03
C THR A 17 22.54 -5.81 4.93
N ASP A 18 22.68 -5.62 6.23
CA ASP A 18 21.63 -5.89 7.22
C ASP A 18 20.70 -4.68 7.42
N VAL A 19 21.18 -3.50 7.05
CA VAL A 19 20.47 -2.22 7.24
C VAL A 19 19.55 -1.89 6.06
N GLY A 20 19.93 -2.26 4.83
CA GLY A 20 19.14 -2.01 3.63
C GLY A 20 18.68 -0.55 3.49
N THR A 21 17.60 -0.35 2.76
CA THR A 21 16.97 0.97 2.53
C THR A 21 15.82 1.28 3.50
N HIS A 22 15.60 0.42 4.50
CA HIS A 22 14.49 0.59 5.44
C HIS A 22 14.74 1.72 6.43
N PRO A 23 13.71 2.54 6.76
CA PRO A 23 13.83 3.65 7.71
C PRO A 23 14.07 3.19 9.15
N LYS A 24 13.69 1.95 9.48
CA LYS A 24 13.91 1.31 10.79
C LYS A 24 14.52 -0.05 10.59
N VAL A 25 15.54 -0.36 11.37
CA VAL A 25 16.24 -1.65 11.34
C VAL A 25 16.02 -2.35 12.67
N GLN A 26 15.59 -3.62 12.60
CA GLN A 26 15.41 -4.47 13.77
C GLN A 26 16.54 -5.50 13.82
N PHE A 27 17.21 -5.61 14.96
CA PHE A 27 18.22 -6.64 15.21
C PHE A 27 18.09 -7.22 16.63
N ARG A 28 18.64 -8.40 16.85
CA ARG A 28 18.71 -8.99 18.19
C ARG A 28 20.05 -8.64 18.83
N CYS A 29 20.00 -8.08 20.05
CA CYS A 29 21.20 -7.78 20.81
C CYS A 29 21.94 -9.08 21.19
N SER A 30 23.23 -9.19 20.84
CA SER A 30 24.04 -10.38 21.18
C SER A 30 24.30 -10.53 22.68
N LYS A 31 24.20 -9.45 23.47
CA LYS A 31 24.42 -9.46 24.91
C LYS A 31 23.17 -9.83 25.71
N CYS A 32 22.02 -9.24 25.42
CA CYS A 32 20.80 -9.47 26.20
C CYS A 32 19.71 -10.28 25.46
N GLY A 33 19.93 -10.67 24.20
CA GLY A 33 19.01 -11.47 23.38
C GLY A 33 17.71 -10.78 22.96
N ARG A 34 17.47 -9.54 23.41
CA ARG A 34 16.23 -8.83 23.15
C ARG A 34 16.24 -8.15 21.77
N PRO A 35 15.10 -8.10 21.07
CA PRO A 35 14.97 -7.38 19.81
C PRO A 35 15.07 -5.88 20.08
N THR A 36 15.85 -5.19 19.28
CA THR A 36 16.06 -3.73 19.35
C THR A 36 15.75 -3.13 17.99
N VAL A 37 15.00 -2.04 17.95
CA VAL A 37 14.70 -1.26 16.75
C VAL A 37 15.45 0.05 16.79
N VAL A 38 16.19 0.36 15.73
CA VAL A 38 16.95 1.61 15.59
C VAL A 38 16.57 2.31 14.29
N GLU A 39 16.57 3.62 14.32
CA GLU A 39 16.30 4.44 13.14
C GLU A 39 17.53 4.54 12.24
N ASN A 40 17.33 4.35 10.94
CA ASN A 40 18.39 4.49 9.95
C ASN A 40 18.55 5.97 9.56
N LYS A 41 19.44 6.66 10.24
CA LYS A 41 19.72 8.11 10.03
C LYS A 41 20.35 8.45 8.67
N ARG A 42 20.76 7.46 7.84
CA ARG A 42 21.39 7.72 6.53
C ARG A 42 20.42 8.12 5.43
N ARG A 43 19.11 8.15 5.67
CA ARG A 43 18.11 8.48 4.66
C ARG A 43 17.68 9.95 4.63
N VAL A 44 18.39 10.86 5.26
CA VAL A 44 17.94 12.27 5.33
C VAL A 44 18.82 13.22 4.49
N GLU A 45 19.45 12.74 3.42
CA GLU A 45 20.14 13.66 2.50
C GLU A 45 19.96 13.26 1.04
N SER A 46 18.74 13.42 0.56
CA SER A 46 18.46 13.68 -0.84
C SER A 46 17.37 14.73 -0.94
N THR A 47 17.53 15.81 -0.20
CA THR A 47 16.86 17.06 -0.55
C THR A 47 17.71 17.68 -1.65
N MET A 48 17.26 17.59 -2.89
CA MET A 48 17.78 18.44 -3.94
C MET A 48 17.58 19.89 -3.50
N VAL A 49 18.67 20.53 -3.15
CA VAL A 49 18.73 21.99 -3.00
C VAL A 49 18.58 22.55 -4.41
N ILE A 50 17.35 22.89 -4.79
CA ILE A 50 17.12 23.75 -5.93
C ILE A 50 17.55 25.14 -5.48
N SER A 51 18.74 25.57 -5.93
CA SER A 51 19.19 26.95 -5.75
C SER A 51 18.15 27.89 -6.36
N PRO A 52 17.70 28.92 -5.64
CA PRO A 52 16.76 29.89 -6.20
C PRO A 52 17.49 30.73 -7.21
N LEU A 53 17.00 30.78 -8.43
CA LEU A 53 17.38 31.76 -9.44
C LEU A 53 17.02 33.15 -8.92
N PRO A 54 17.91 34.15 -9.06
CA PRO A 54 17.64 35.53 -8.64
C PRO A 54 16.71 36.23 -9.65
N GLY A 55 15.58 36.70 -9.17
CA GLY A 55 14.80 37.70 -9.90
C GLY A 55 13.32 37.38 -10.09
N PHE A 56 12.54 37.35 -9.03
CA PHE A 56 11.16 37.84 -9.08
C PHE A 56 10.77 38.35 -7.69
N ALA A 57 10.45 39.65 -7.68
CA ALA A 57 10.10 40.42 -6.53
C ALA A 57 8.74 40.01 -5.94
N ARG A 58 8.68 40.00 -4.64
CA ARG A 58 7.56 40.21 -3.71
C ARG A 58 6.16 40.39 -4.32
N ALA A 59 5.26 39.48 -4.00
CA ALA A 59 3.89 39.82 -3.66
C ALA A 59 3.50 39.08 -2.39
N ASN A 60 3.18 39.85 -1.36
CA ASN A 60 2.57 39.41 -0.12
C ASN A 60 1.28 38.69 -0.44
N THR A 61 1.07 37.53 0.16
CA THR A 61 -0.25 37.26 0.74
C THR A 61 -0.14 36.09 1.71
N ALA A 62 -0.66 36.31 2.86
CA ALA A 62 -1.00 35.30 3.85
C ALA A 62 -1.74 34.12 3.20
N GLY A 63 -1.28 32.88 3.46
CA GLY A 63 -1.94 31.70 2.91
C GLY A 63 -1.01 30.51 2.68
N ALA A 64 0.07 30.40 3.41
CA ALA A 64 0.89 29.17 3.43
C ALA A 64 0.25 28.16 4.38
N SER A 65 -0.82 27.55 3.94
CA SER A 65 -1.36 26.37 4.62
C SER A 65 -2.33 25.68 3.69
N SER A 66 -1.83 24.90 2.76
CA SER A 66 -2.67 23.93 2.03
C SER A 66 -1.90 23.20 0.92
N LEU A 67 -0.71 22.73 1.18
CA LEU A 67 -0.06 21.75 0.28
C LEU A 67 0.15 20.41 1.00
N LEU A 68 -0.68 20.15 1.98
CA LEU A 68 -0.75 18.86 2.63
C LEU A 68 -2.21 18.48 2.68
N LEU A 69 -2.47 17.33 2.08
CA LEU A 69 -3.74 16.64 2.14
C LEU A 69 -4.79 17.27 1.23
N ASP A 70 -4.74 16.90 -0.02
CA ASP A 70 -5.96 16.56 -0.70
C ASP A 70 -6.58 15.40 0.11
N ASP A 71 -7.20 15.76 1.23
CA ASP A 71 -8.37 15.07 1.76
C ASP A 71 -9.49 15.33 0.76
N ASP A 72 -9.19 14.98 -0.49
CA ASP A 72 -10.20 14.71 -1.46
C ASP A 72 -11.05 13.60 -0.83
N ASP A 73 -12.33 13.80 -0.79
CA ASP A 73 -13.37 12.85 -0.38
C ASP A 73 -13.24 11.56 -1.23
N THR A 74 -12.10 10.89 -1.09
CA THR A 74 -11.73 9.61 -1.74
C THR A 74 -12.57 8.46 -1.23
N SER A 75 -13.55 8.77 -0.38
CA SER A 75 -14.50 7.80 0.14
C SER A 75 -15.59 7.42 -0.86
N LYS A 76 -15.86 8.26 -1.86
CA LYS A 76 -16.91 8.01 -2.86
C LYS A 76 -16.33 7.69 -4.22
N LEU A 77 -16.93 6.71 -4.89
CA LEU A 77 -16.64 6.48 -6.30
C LEU A 77 -16.99 7.72 -7.12
N PRO A 78 -16.25 8.03 -8.20
CA PRO A 78 -16.67 9.03 -9.18
C PRO A 78 -18.11 8.72 -9.64
N ALA A 79 -19.00 9.68 -9.56
CA ALA A 79 -20.45 9.54 -9.79
C ALA A 79 -20.83 8.96 -11.18
N HIS A 80 -19.89 8.90 -12.11
CA HIS A 80 -20.05 8.45 -13.48
C HIS A 80 -19.46 7.06 -13.77
N LYS A 81 -19.11 6.27 -12.73
CA LYS A 81 -18.51 4.94 -12.90
C LYS A 81 -19.13 3.90 -12.00
N ASN A 82 -19.42 2.76 -12.60
CA ASN A 82 -19.77 1.55 -11.90
C ASN A 82 -18.57 0.60 -11.96
N VAL A 83 -18.05 0.23 -10.81
CA VAL A 83 -16.97 -0.75 -10.69
C VAL A 83 -17.54 -2.00 -10.05
N VAL A 84 -17.40 -3.12 -10.74
CA VAL A 84 -17.94 -4.41 -10.32
C VAL A 84 -16.81 -5.44 -10.29
N LEU A 85 -16.74 -6.21 -9.22
CA LEU A 85 -15.90 -7.40 -9.12
C LEU A 85 -16.76 -8.63 -9.27
N THR A 86 -16.38 -9.51 -10.17
CA THR A 86 -17.05 -10.80 -10.39
C THR A 86 -16.10 -11.92 -10.01
N ILE A 87 -16.54 -12.84 -9.16
CA ILE A 87 -15.78 -14.06 -8.84
C ILE A 87 -15.94 -15.03 -10.00
N ILE A 88 -14.87 -15.27 -10.75
CA ILE A 88 -14.89 -16.16 -11.93
C ILE A 88 -14.40 -17.58 -11.60
N SER A 89 -13.64 -17.74 -10.51
CA SER A 89 -13.17 -19.05 -10.04
C SER A 89 -12.97 -19.04 -8.53
N GLY A 90 -13.09 -20.20 -7.89
CA GLY A 90 -12.94 -20.38 -6.46
C GLY A 90 -14.25 -20.39 -5.67
N PRO A 91 -14.19 -20.30 -4.34
CA PRO A 91 -15.37 -20.22 -3.49
C PRO A 91 -16.19 -18.97 -3.82
N GLY A 92 -17.52 -19.13 -3.95
CA GLY A 92 -18.40 -18.03 -4.33
C GLY A 92 -18.42 -17.68 -5.83
N LYS A 93 -17.95 -18.60 -6.70
CA LYS A 93 -17.98 -18.40 -8.16
C LYS A 93 -19.36 -17.93 -8.63
N GLY A 94 -19.39 -16.87 -9.43
CA GLY A 94 -20.60 -16.25 -9.96
C GLY A 94 -21.11 -15.08 -9.09
N ALA A 95 -20.58 -14.90 -7.88
CA ALA A 95 -20.93 -13.74 -7.08
C ALA A 95 -20.33 -12.45 -7.68
N THR A 96 -21.11 -11.38 -7.59
CA THR A 96 -20.74 -10.04 -8.06
C THR A 96 -20.81 -9.06 -6.92
N HIS A 97 -19.78 -8.25 -6.78
CA HIS A 97 -19.66 -7.21 -5.74
C HIS A 97 -19.49 -5.85 -6.42
N ARG A 98 -20.49 -4.99 -6.29
CA ARG A 98 -20.40 -3.60 -6.76
C ARG A 98 -19.64 -2.77 -5.73
N LEU A 99 -18.64 -2.01 -6.15
CA LEU A 99 -17.93 -1.08 -5.31
C LEU A 99 -18.77 0.20 -5.13
N PHE A 100 -18.92 0.63 -3.88
CA PHE A 100 -19.61 1.88 -3.53
C PHE A 100 -18.65 2.94 -3.01
N LYS A 101 -17.40 2.55 -2.77
CA LYS A 101 -16.33 3.40 -2.29
C LYS A 101 -15.17 3.37 -3.27
N SER A 102 -14.43 4.47 -3.36
CA SER A 102 -13.21 4.53 -4.16
C SER A 102 -12.09 3.66 -3.60
N ARG A 103 -12.15 3.33 -2.32
CA ARG A 103 -11.18 2.50 -1.62
C ARG A 103 -11.89 1.35 -0.92
N VAL A 104 -11.56 0.12 -1.31
CA VAL A 104 -12.22 -1.11 -0.85
C VAL A 104 -11.17 -2.15 -0.47
N ILE A 105 -11.31 -2.72 0.70
CA ILE A 105 -10.46 -3.81 1.21
C ILE A 105 -11.15 -5.15 0.90
N LEU A 106 -10.39 -6.09 0.32
CA LEU A 106 -10.79 -7.47 0.13
C LEU A 106 -10.13 -8.34 1.21
N GLY A 107 -10.87 -9.27 1.75
CA GLY A 107 -10.36 -10.17 2.77
C GLY A 107 -11.27 -11.37 3.02
N ARG A 108 -10.89 -12.21 3.98
CA ARG A 108 -11.68 -13.39 4.35
C ARG A 108 -12.80 -13.06 5.33
N ASP A 109 -12.58 -12.10 6.21
CA ASP A 109 -13.50 -11.79 7.31
C ASP A 109 -13.30 -10.36 7.82
N GLY A 110 -14.37 -9.60 7.91
CA GLY A 110 -14.36 -8.22 8.40
C GLY A 110 -13.75 -7.20 7.45
N ALA A 111 -13.63 -7.52 6.16
CA ALA A 111 -13.22 -6.60 5.10
C ALA A 111 -14.45 -5.88 4.49
N ASP A 112 -14.24 -4.97 3.55
CA ASP A 112 -15.36 -4.36 2.81
C ASP A 112 -16.04 -5.35 1.88
N ILE A 113 -15.25 -6.29 1.32
CA ILE A 113 -15.73 -7.43 0.54
C ILE A 113 -15.12 -8.68 1.15
N ASP A 114 -15.96 -9.51 1.73
CA ASP A 114 -15.57 -10.79 2.29
C ASP A 114 -15.56 -11.88 1.22
N LEU A 115 -14.40 -12.50 1.06
CA LEU A 115 -14.20 -13.67 0.19
C LEU A 115 -14.20 -14.93 1.08
N ASN A 116 -15.14 -15.83 0.85
CA ASN A 116 -15.26 -17.07 1.60
C ASN A 116 -14.19 -18.10 1.19
N ASP A 117 -12.92 -17.72 1.35
CA ASP A 117 -11.74 -18.46 0.92
C ASP A 117 -10.73 -18.55 2.08
N ALA A 118 -10.42 -19.78 2.53
CA ALA A 118 -9.51 -20.02 3.65
C ALA A 118 -8.07 -19.57 3.36
N GLU A 119 -7.68 -19.51 2.09
CA GLU A 119 -6.36 -19.05 1.64
C GLU A 119 -6.24 -17.51 1.62
N VAL A 120 -7.33 -16.80 1.85
CA VAL A 120 -7.36 -15.34 1.89
C VAL A 120 -7.10 -14.85 3.31
N SER A 121 -6.21 -13.87 3.48
CA SER A 121 -5.98 -13.17 4.75
C SER A 121 -7.19 -12.32 5.13
N ARG A 122 -7.38 -12.01 6.42
CA ARG A 122 -8.51 -11.18 6.90
C ARG A 122 -8.60 -9.84 6.15
N HIS A 123 -7.47 -9.15 6.02
CA HIS A 123 -7.28 -8.01 5.13
C HIS A 123 -6.19 -8.41 4.15
N HIS A 124 -6.55 -8.77 2.93
CA HIS A 124 -5.63 -9.36 1.97
C HIS A 124 -5.04 -8.34 1.00
N CYS A 125 -5.90 -7.61 0.34
CA CYS A 125 -5.50 -6.56 -0.58
C CYS A 125 -6.48 -5.40 -0.56
N ILE A 126 -6.06 -4.28 -1.13
CA ILE A 126 -6.88 -3.09 -1.27
C ILE A 126 -6.99 -2.70 -2.74
N LEU A 127 -8.18 -2.27 -3.13
CA LEU A 127 -8.46 -1.68 -4.42
C LEU A 127 -8.74 -0.19 -4.24
N GLU A 128 -8.06 0.64 -5.02
CA GLU A 128 -8.29 2.09 -5.06
C GLU A 128 -8.65 2.51 -6.47
N VAL A 129 -9.86 3.01 -6.66
CA VAL A 129 -10.36 3.52 -7.95
C VAL A 129 -9.80 4.91 -8.18
N ARG A 130 -8.98 5.07 -9.22
CA ARG A 130 -8.36 6.34 -9.60
C ARG A 130 -8.54 6.59 -11.09
N GLY A 131 -9.40 7.53 -11.44
CA GLY A 131 -9.68 7.82 -12.85
C GLY A 131 -10.15 6.58 -13.62
N GLU A 132 -9.46 6.22 -14.68
CA GLU A 132 -9.78 5.08 -15.57
C GLU A 132 -9.25 3.74 -15.07
N TYR A 133 -8.44 3.72 -14.01
CA TYR A 133 -7.75 2.54 -13.52
C TYR A 133 -8.11 2.25 -12.06
N VAL A 134 -7.92 1.02 -11.67
CA VAL A 134 -8.01 0.58 -10.29
C VAL A 134 -6.64 0.12 -9.83
N HIS A 135 -6.12 0.74 -8.79
CA HIS A 135 -4.87 0.33 -8.18
C HIS A 135 -5.14 -0.80 -7.20
N LEU A 136 -4.53 -1.95 -7.46
CA LEU A 136 -4.48 -3.09 -6.56
C LEU A 136 -3.21 -3.00 -5.74
N ARG A 137 -3.30 -3.23 -4.42
CA ARG A 137 -2.15 -3.34 -3.53
C ARG A 137 -2.35 -4.44 -2.51
N ASP A 138 -1.40 -5.35 -2.43
CA ASP A 138 -1.34 -6.41 -1.41
C ASP A 138 -1.04 -5.80 -0.03
N LEU A 139 -1.72 -6.27 1.00
CA LEU A 139 -1.57 -5.83 2.39
C LEU A 139 -0.70 -6.81 3.21
N ASP A 140 0.42 -7.25 2.64
CA ASP A 140 1.31 -8.26 3.21
C ASP A 140 0.56 -9.57 3.52
N SER A 141 -0.25 -9.99 2.56
CA SER A 141 -1.04 -11.20 2.67
C SER A 141 -0.17 -12.46 2.75
N THR A 142 -0.66 -13.50 3.45
CA THR A 142 0.09 -14.73 3.67
C THR A 142 0.42 -15.44 2.36
N ASN A 143 -0.57 -15.62 1.49
CA ASN A 143 -0.42 -16.37 0.24
C ASN A 143 -0.10 -15.47 -0.96
N GLY A 144 -0.23 -14.15 -0.82
CA GLY A 144 0.04 -13.17 -1.85
C GLY A 144 -1.14 -12.95 -2.80
N THR A 145 -1.09 -11.81 -3.47
CA THR A 145 -1.98 -11.44 -4.56
C THR A 145 -1.25 -11.67 -5.89
N PHE A 146 -1.96 -12.17 -6.91
CA PHE A 146 -1.38 -12.49 -8.22
C PHE A 146 -2.13 -11.74 -9.32
N TYR A 147 -1.38 -11.14 -10.22
CA TYR A 147 -1.88 -10.49 -11.43
C TYR A 147 -1.05 -10.96 -12.63
N GLU A 148 -1.71 -11.37 -13.71
CA GLU A 148 -1.05 -11.96 -14.89
C GLU A 148 -0.11 -13.13 -14.52
N GLU A 149 -0.56 -13.98 -13.58
CA GLU A 149 0.15 -15.14 -13.03
C GLU A 149 1.39 -14.81 -12.18
N GLU A 150 1.77 -13.55 -12.07
CA GLU A 150 2.88 -13.11 -11.23
C GLU A 150 2.40 -12.60 -9.87
N ARG A 151 3.21 -12.84 -8.84
CA ARG A 151 2.94 -12.29 -7.50
C ARG A 151 3.14 -10.78 -7.51
N ALA A 152 2.06 -10.04 -7.32
CA ALA A 152 2.05 -8.59 -7.35
C ALA A 152 1.90 -8.00 -5.95
N ARG A 153 2.80 -7.12 -5.55
CA ARG A 153 2.62 -6.26 -4.37
C ARG A 153 1.75 -5.05 -4.69
N ALA A 154 1.79 -4.59 -5.92
CA ALA A 154 0.92 -3.56 -6.46
C ALA A 154 0.78 -3.78 -7.97
N ALA A 155 -0.41 -3.52 -8.50
CA ALA A 155 -0.72 -3.58 -9.92
C ALA A 155 -1.73 -2.51 -10.29
N MET A 156 -1.75 -2.15 -11.56
CA MET A 156 -2.73 -1.24 -12.13
C MET A 156 -3.69 -2.06 -13.00
N LEU A 157 -4.94 -2.12 -12.58
CA LEU A 157 -6.00 -2.89 -13.24
C LEU A 157 -6.81 -1.98 -14.15
N SER A 158 -7.10 -2.47 -15.35
CA SER A 158 -8.03 -1.87 -16.30
C SER A 158 -9.33 -2.65 -16.38
N ASN A 159 -10.28 -2.17 -17.19
CA ASN A 159 -11.50 -2.90 -17.43
C ASN A 159 -11.24 -4.30 -18.01
N GLY A 160 -11.83 -5.32 -17.42
CA GLY A 160 -11.64 -6.72 -17.80
C GLY A 160 -10.44 -7.41 -17.15
N SER A 161 -9.59 -6.70 -16.39
CA SER A 161 -8.46 -7.31 -15.69
C SER A 161 -8.89 -8.38 -14.71
N GLU A 162 -8.13 -9.48 -14.68
CA GLU A 162 -8.31 -10.60 -13.75
C GLU A 162 -7.13 -10.67 -12.78
N PHE A 163 -7.43 -10.92 -11.52
CA PHE A 163 -6.40 -11.11 -10.49
C PHE A 163 -6.84 -12.20 -9.50
N ARG A 164 -5.88 -12.85 -8.86
CA ARG A 164 -6.12 -13.96 -7.94
C ARG A 164 -5.70 -13.60 -6.51
N VAL A 165 -6.55 -13.95 -5.58
CA VAL A 165 -6.40 -13.77 -4.13
C VAL A 165 -6.70 -15.09 -3.46
N GLY A 166 -5.70 -15.76 -2.89
CA GLY A 166 -5.84 -17.15 -2.44
C GLY A 166 -6.11 -18.08 -3.63
N VAL A 167 -7.19 -18.86 -3.58
CA VAL A 167 -7.69 -19.68 -4.71
C VAL A 167 -8.79 -18.99 -5.51
N THR A 168 -9.24 -17.82 -5.07
CA THR A 168 -10.31 -17.05 -5.71
C THR A 168 -9.76 -16.16 -6.81
N VAL A 169 -10.32 -16.26 -8.02
CA VAL A 169 -10.02 -15.40 -9.16
C VAL A 169 -11.17 -14.41 -9.37
N LEU A 170 -10.81 -13.12 -9.39
CA LEU A 170 -11.76 -12.04 -9.58
C LEU A 170 -11.50 -11.32 -10.91
N ARG A 171 -12.58 -10.94 -11.58
CA ARG A 171 -12.54 -10.07 -12.76
C ARG A 171 -13.09 -8.69 -12.39
N LEU A 172 -12.34 -7.67 -12.75
CA LEU A 172 -12.74 -6.28 -12.61
C LEU A 172 -13.51 -5.84 -13.86
N THR A 173 -14.67 -5.24 -13.68
CA THR A 173 -15.43 -4.60 -14.74
C THR A 173 -15.67 -3.13 -14.37
N ILE A 174 -15.34 -2.23 -15.29
CA ILE A 174 -15.55 -0.79 -15.14
C ILE A 174 -16.54 -0.37 -16.24
N GLU A 175 -17.72 0.05 -15.83
CA GLU A 175 -18.78 0.51 -16.73
C GLU A 175 -19.07 1.99 -16.49
N PRO A 176 -19.41 2.76 -17.53
CA PRO A 176 -19.96 4.09 -17.32
C PRO A 176 -21.30 3.98 -16.57
N ALA A 177 -21.55 4.91 -15.67
CA ALA A 177 -22.79 4.97 -14.89
C ALA A 177 -23.91 5.63 -15.66
#